data_82259ac319de8fc433fd3b341bcede36
#
_entry.id   82259ac319de8fc433fd3b341bcede36
#
_cell.length_a   1.000
_cell.length_b   1.000
_cell.length_c   1.000
_cell.angle_alpha   90.00
_cell.angle_beta   90.00
_cell.angle_gamma   90.00
#
_symmetry.space_group_name_H-M   'P 1'
#
loop_
_entity.id
_entity.type
_entity.pdbx_description
1 polymer ?
#
loop_
_entity_poly.entity_id
_entity_poly.type
_entity_poly.pdbx_seq_one_letter_code
_entity_poly.pdbx_strand_id
1 'polypeptide(L)'
;AGVREVRPHALTYEDYDGNMHELSFDFAMLLPPFTGVALEAKKPDGTLIPEMFNPAGFMKVDADYSKKSSAQWSHEDWPKTYQSPLYKNIFAAGIAFAPPHGISKPHQTPNGTNITPAPPRTGMPSGSIGKEVAMSIVDLINQGPEAKLHEASMAVLGAACVASTGTGFKKGSAAAMVMFPIVPNYDKYPDNAGRHPKLSFGRIGLFGHWTKFLLHVGFIYKAKWKPFWWII
;
A
#
# COMPACT_ATOMS: atom_id res chain seq x y z
N ALA A 1 -9.47 -14.73 -3.01
CA ALA A 1 -9.26 -15.90 -3.88
C ALA A 1 -7.75 -16.03 -4.16
N GLY A 2 -7.26 -17.25 -4.23
CA GLY A 2 -5.88 -17.58 -4.58
C GLY A 2 -5.82 -18.19 -5.99
N VAL A 3 -5.01 -17.59 -6.89
CA VAL A 3 -4.75 -18.20 -8.21
C VAL A 3 -3.90 -19.46 -8.02
N ARG A 4 -4.32 -20.57 -8.57
CA ARG A 4 -3.67 -21.89 -8.41
C ARG A 4 -2.91 -22.30 -9.66
N GLU A 5 -3.46 -22.02 -10.83
CA GLU A 5 -2.86 -22.39 -12.11
C GLU A 5 -3.23 -21.35 -13.18
N VAL A 6 -2.30 -21.10 -14.09
CA VAL A 6 -2.55 -20.28 -15.28
C VAL A 6 -2.19 -21.10 -16.51
N ARG A 7 -3.13 -21.22 -17.42
CA ARG A 7 -3.02 -21.93 -18.70
C ARG A 7 -3.33 -20.97 -19.86
N PRO A 8 -3.01 -21.30 -21.09
CA PRO A 8 -3.45 -20.51 -22.23
C PRO A 8 -4.99 -20.35 -22.20
N HIS A 9 -5.45 -19.10 -22.23
CA HIS A 9 -6.86 -18.69 -22.24
C HIS A 9 -7.69 -19.06 -21.00
N ALA A 10 -7.11 -19.60 -19.93
CA ALA A 10 -7.82 -19.92 -18.70
C ALA A 10 -6.94 -19.82 -17.47
N LEU A 11 -7.53 -19.48 -16.32
CA LEU A 11 -6.91 -19.63 -15.01
C LEU A 11 -7.87 -20.34 -14.06
N THR A 12 -7.29 -21.10 -13.14
CA THR A 12 -8.03 -21.66 -12.00
C THR A 12 -7.68 -20.90 -10.73
N TYR A 13 -8.70 -20.63 -9.92
CA TYR A 13 -8.53 -19.99 -8.62
C TYR A 13 -9.39 -20.67 -7.57
N GLU A 14 -8.94 -20.57 -6.33
CA GLU A 14 -9.66 -21.05 -5.16
C GLU A 14 -10.32 -19.85 -4.46
N ASP A 15 -11.61 -19.97 -4.13
CA ASP A 15 -12.33 -18.99 -3.35
C ASP A 15 -12.06 -19.14 -1.83
N TYR A 16 -12.71 -18.30 -0.99
CA TYR A 16 -12.54 -18.36 0.45
C TYR A 16 -13.12 -19.63 1.09
N ASP A 17 -14.07 -20.25 0.44
CA ASP A 17 -14.74 -21.46 0.91
C ASP A 17 -14.04 -22.75 0.45
N GLY A 18 -12.96 -22.61 -0.34
CA GLY A 18 -12.17 -23.72 -0.86
C GLY A 18 -12.66 -24.28 -2.18
N ASN A 19 -13.67 -23.66 -2.83
CA ASN A 19 -14.15 -24.12 -4.11
C ASN A 19 -13.19 -23.68 -5.22
N MET A 20 -12.97 -24.60 -6.17
CA MET A 20 -12.17 -24.32 -7.35
C MET A 20 -13.03 -23.77 -8.48
N HIS A 21 -12.59 -22.69 -9.08
CA HIS A 21 -13.26 -22.04 -10.20
C HIS A 21 -12.31 -21.92 -11.38
N GLU A 22 -12.85 -21.98 -12.59
CA GLU A 22 -12.12 -21.68 -13.81
C GLU A 22 -12.64 -20.36 -14.41
N LEU A 23 -11.73 -19.51 -14.83
CA LEU A 23 -12.02 -18.25 -15.50
C LEU A 23 -11.33 -18.25 -16.86
N SER A 24 -12.11 -18.20 -17.93
CA SER A 24 -11.60 -18.02 -19.29
C SER A 24 -11.28 -16.55 -19.56
N PHE A 25 -10.25 -16.29 -20.36
CA PHE A 25 -9.86 -14.94 -20.75
C PHE A 25 -9.23 -14.93 -22.16
N ASP A 26 -9.38 -13.81 -22.85
CA ASP A 26 -8.63 -13.52 -24.09
C ASP A 26 -7.32 -12.79 -23.74
N PHE A 27 -7.33 -11.99 -22.68
CA PHE A 27 -6.15 -11.28 -22.17
C PHE A 27 -6.18 -11.29 -20.63
N ALA A 28 -5.04 -11.62 -20.01
CA ALA A 28 -4.85 -11.54 -18.57
C ALA A 28 -3.59 -10.75 -18.23
N MET A 29 -3.72 -9.81 -17.30
CA MET A 29 -2.59 -9.08 -16.70
C MET A 29 -2.42 -9.56 -15.25
N LEU A 30 -1.47 -10.45 -15.05
CA LEU A 30 -1.16 -11.01 -13.74
C LEU A 30 0.06 -10.29 -13.18
N LEU A 31 -0.15 -9.56 -12.08
CA LEU A 31 0.91 -8.82 -11.42
C LEU A 31 1.52 -9.69 -10.32
N PRO A 32 2.85 -9.97 -10.36
CA PRO A 32 3.51 -10.67 -9.27
C PRO A 32 3.54 -9.81 -8.01
N PRO A 33 3.76 -10.42 -6.84
CA PRO A 33 4.03 -9.67 -5.62
C PRO A 33 5.21 -8.71 -5.80
N PHE A 34 5.11 -7.52 -5.21
CA PHE A 34 6.22 -6.58 -5.19
C PHE A 34 7.37 -7.11 -4.33
N THR A 35 8.57 -7.02 -4.87
CA THR A 35 9.82 -7.19 -4.11
C THR A 35 10.61 -5.89 -4.17
N GLY A 36 11.47 -5.67 -3.19
CA GLY A 36 12.42 -4.56 -3.22
C GLY A 36 13.46 -4.77 -4.31
N VAL A 37 14.09 -3.70 -4.73
CA VAL A 37 15.29 -3.76 -5.56
C VAL A 37 16.41 -4.35 -4.70
N ALA A 38 17.26 -5.21 -5.27
CA ALA A 38 18.38 -5.82 -4.56
C ALA A 38 19.48 -4.77 -4.29
N LEU A 39 19.19 -3.82 -3.39
CA LEU A 39 20.15 -2.83 -2.92
C LEU A 39 20.94 -3.40 -1.74
N GLU A 40 22.23 -3.14 -1.75
CA GLU A 40 23.11 -3.40 -0.62
C GLU A 40 23.45 -2.08 0.09
N ALA A 41 23.21 -2.02 1.40
CA ALA A 41 23.70 -0.94 2.22
C ALA A 41 25.10 -1.28 2.70
N LYS A 42 26.04 -0.32 2.57
CA LYS A 42 27.44 -0.49 2.98
C LYS A 42 27.91 0.69 3.81
N LYS A 43 28.75 0.41 4.79
CA LYS A 43 29.54 1.41 5.49
C LYS A 43 30.62 1.99 4.56
N PRO A 44 31.25 3.12 4.90
CA PRO A 44 32.35 3.68 4.10
C PRO A 44 33.54 2.72 3.90
N ASP A 45 33.74 1.78 4.80
CA ASP A 45 34.79 0.74 4.71
C ASP A 45 34.40 -0.47 3.83
N GLY A 46 33.19 -0.43 3.23
CA GLY A 46 32.66 -1.51 2.40
C GLY A 46 31.90 -2.61 3.15
N THR A 47 31.87 -2.57 4.47
CA THR A 47 31.13 -3.54 5.30
C THR A 47 29.63 -3.46 5.02
N LEU A 48 29.00 -4.60 4.76
CA LEU A 48 27.55 -4.70 4.53
C LEU A 48 26.76 -4.37 5.81
N ILE A 49 25.58 -3.77 5.61
CA ILE A 49 24.57 -3.47 6.65
C ILE A 49 23.28 -4.24 6.30
N PRO A 50 23.27 -5.58 6.49
CA PRO A 50 22.14 -6.41 6.04
C PRO A 50 20.85 -6.13 6.82
N GLU A 51 20.95 -5.61 8.05
CA GLU A 51 19.82 -5.25 8.90
C GLU A 51 18.99 -4.06 8.38
N MET A 52 19.50 -3.30 7.41
CA MET A 52 18.77 -2.18 6.81
C MET A 52 17.57 -2.62 5.99
N PHE A 53 17.62 -3.83 5.42
CA PHE A 53 16.54 -4.35 4.57
C PHE A 53 15.93 -5.61 5.18
N ASN A 54 14.66 -5.86 4.82
CA ASN A 54 14.05 -7.15 5.07
C ASN A 54 14.44 -8.16 3.96
N PRO A 55 14.14 -9.46 4.13
CA PRO A 55 14.47 -10.47 3.11
C PRO A 55 13.84 -10.24 1.74
N ALA A 56 12.75 -9.46 1.65
CA ALA A 56 12.11 -9.08 0.40
C ALA A 56 12.72 -7.80 -0.24
N GLY A 57 13.81 -7.27 0.32
CA GLY A 57 14.53 -6.10 -0.19
C GLY A 57 13.90 -4.74 0.11
N PHE A 58 12.95 -4.67 1.04
CA PHE A 58 12.37 -3.39 1.49
C PHE A 58 13.12 -2.85 2.70
N MET A 59 13.32 -1.53 2.75
CA MET A 59 14.03 -0.87 3.83
C MET A 59 13.24 -0.90 5.13
N LYS A 60 13.88 -1.27 6.23
CA LYS A 60 13.32 -1.16 7.57
C LYS A 60 13.31 0.30 8.04
N VAL A 61 12.21 0.68 8.66
CA VAL A 61 11.93 2.03 9.17
C VAL A 61 11.45 1.96 10.63
N ASP A 62 10.93 3.03 11.17
CA ASP A 62 10.37 3.16 12.53
C ASP A 62 9.10 2.30 12.75
N ALA A 63 9.21 0.99 12.57
CA ALA A 63 8.13 0.03 12.74
C ALA A 63 8.55 -1.09 13.70
N ASP A 64 7.59 -1.79 14.29
CA ASP A 64 7.87 -2.94 15.14
C ASP A 64 7.99 -4.23 14.30
N TYR A 65 9.21 -4.67 14.07
CA TYR A 65 9.54 -5.89 13.35
C TYR A 65 9.67 -7.13 14.23
N SER A 66 9.23 -7.07 15.48
CA SER A 66 9.20 -8.24 16.36
C SER A 66 8.24 -9.30 15.81
N LYS A 67 8.58 -10.57 16.04
CA LYS A 67 7.72 -11.68 15.59
C LYS A 67 6.46 -11.73 16.45
N LYS A 68 5.33 -11.35 15.86
CA LYS A 68 4.01 -11.38 16.48
C LYS A 68 3.09 -12.34 15.74
N SER A 69 2.23 -13.04 16.49
CA SER A 69 1.10 -13.75 15.86
C SER A 69 0.08 -12.75 15.31
N SER A 70 -0.74 -13.15 14.36
CA SER A 70 -1.78 -12.29 13.78
C SER A 70 -2.82 -11.79 14.80
N ALA A 71 -2.95 -12.46 15.94
CA ALA A 71 -3.79 -12.01 17.04
C ALA A 71 -3.18 -10.83 17.83
N GLN A 72 -1.86 -10.67 17.76
CA GLN A 72 -1.11 -9.62 18.46
C GLN A 72 -0.79 -8.41 17.56
N TRP A 73 -1.16 -8.47 16.28
CA TRP A 73 -0.92 -7.36 15.35
C TRP A 73 -1.70 -6.12 15.75
N SER A 74 -1.00 -4.99 15.80
CA SER A 74 -1.56 -3.69 16.12
C SER A 74 -1.27 -2.68 15.00
N HIS A 75 -2.14 -1.69 14.88
CA HIS A 75 -1.89 -0.52 14.03
C HIS A 75 -0.68 0.31 14.52
N GLU A 76 -0.33 0.21 15.79
CA GLU A 76 0.85 0.87 16.38
C GLU A 76 2.18 0.24 15.95
N ASP A 77 2.18 -0.98 15.42
CA ASP A 77 3.37 -1.65 14.91
C ASP A 77 3.89 -0.98 13.62
N TRP A 78 3.03 -0.21 12.95
CA TRP A 78 3.32 0.40 11.66
C TRP A 78 4.09 1.71 11.77
N PRO A 79 4.92 2.04 10.76
CA PRO A 79 5.74 3.24 10.80
C PRO A 79 4.89 4.52 10.80
N LYS A 80 5.44 5.57 11.37
CA LYS A 80 4.84 6.91 11.42
C LYS A 80 5.69 7.94 10.66
N THR A 81 7.02 7.89 10.83
CA THR A 81 7.95 8.88 10.26
C THR A 81 8.73 8.34 9.08
N TYR A 82 8.78 7.02 8.91
CA TYR A 82 9.54 6.34 7.85
C TYR A 82 11.05 6.57 7.90
N GLN A 83 11.56 7.01 9.04
CA GLN A 83 12.99 7.18 9.30
C GLN A 83 13.65 5.81 9.55
N SER A 84 14.88 5.63 9.10
CA SER A 84 15.67 4.45 9.43
C SER A 84 15.96 4.39 10.94
N PRO A 85 15.79 3.22 11.58
CA PRO A 85 16.20 3.06 12.98
C PRO A 85 17.72 3.09 13.19
N LEU A 86 18.49 2.89 12.11
CA LEU A 86 19.96 2.85 12.17
C LEU A 86 20.60 4.21 11.88
N TYR A 87 19.99 5.01 11.00
CA TYR A 87 20.55 6.27 10.52
C TYR A 87 19.47 7.35 10.46
N LYS A 88 19.56 8.37 11.30
CA LYS A 88 18.56 9.44 11.40
C LYS A 88 18.42 10.32 10.14
N ASN A 89 19.38 10.29 9.25
CA ASN A 89 19.37 11.03 7.99
C ASN A 89 18.88 10.20 6.78
N ILE A 90 18.40 8.97 6.99
CA ILE A 90 17.91 8.07 5.93
C ILE A 90 16.43 7.78 6.16
N PHE A 91 15.65 7.91 5.10
CA PHE A 91 14.20 7.67 5.10
C PHE A 91 13.82 6.74 3.95
N ALA A 92 12.73 5.97 4.13
CA ALA A 92 12.08 5.26 3.04
C ALA A 92 10.70 5.84 2.81
N ALA A 93 10.49 6.50 1.67
CA ALA A 93 9.20 7.08 1.30
C ALA A 93 8.42 6.18 0.35
N GLY A 94 7.10 6.30 0.39
CA GLY A 94 6.21 5.59 -0.51
C GLY A 94 6.16 4.09 -0.24
N ILE A 95 6.38 3.30 -1.29
CA ILE A 95 6.30 1.83 -1.22
C ILE A 95 7.62 1.15 -0.86
N ALA A 96 8.68 1.90 -0.60
CA ALA A 96 10.03 1.38 -0.38
C ALA A 96 10.26 0.81 1.02
N PHE A 97 9.39 1.12 1.97
CA PHE A 97 9.51 0.62 3.35
C PHE A 97 9.06 -0.84 3.51
N ALA A 98 9.67 -1.54 4.46
CA ALA A 98 9.29 -2.89 4.87
C ALA A 98 8.02 -2.84 5.75
N PRO A 99 6.91 -3.48 5.36
CA PRO A 99 5.76 -3.63 6.26
C PRO A 99 6.12 -4.57 7.43
N PRO A 100 5.72 -4.27 8.68
CA PRO A 100 5.98 -5.16 9.81
C PRO A 100 5.16 -6.46 9.72
N HIS A 101 3.94 -6.38 9.21
CA HIS A 101 3.02 -7.51 9.03
C HIS A 101 1.97 -7.20 7.96
N GLY A 102 1.02 -8.12 7.73
CA GLY A 102 -0.09 -7.92 6.79
C GLY A 102 -1.09 -6.85 7.26
N ILE A 103 -1.88 -6.33 6.31
CA ILE A 103 -2.94 -5.33 6.59
C ILE A 103 -4.30 -5.97 6.92
N SER A 104 -4.36 -7.26 7.04
CA SER A 104 -5.53 -8.02 7.49
C SER A 104 -5.03 -9.33 8.10
N LYS A 105 -5.82 -9.90 9.00
CA LYS A 105 -5.53 -11.25 9.50
C LYS A 105 -5.44 -12.20 8.32
N PRO A 106 -4.45 -13.11 8.31
CA PRO A 106 -4.35 -14.12 7.26
C PRO A 106 -5.61 -14.98 7.24
N HIS A 107 -6.07 -15.30 6.04
CA HIS A 107 -7.12 -16.29 5.83
C HIS A 107 -6.48 -17.54 5.21
N GLN A 108 -6.82 -18.70 5.74
CA GLN A 108 -6.45 -19.97 5.16
C GLN A 108 -7.74 -20.66 4.68
N THR A 109 -7.77 -21.03 3.41
CA THR A 109 -8.91 -21.76 2.85
C THR A 109 -8.95 -23.20 3.41
N PRO A 110 -10.06 -23.92 3.30
CA PRO A 110 -10.13 -25.33 3.70
C PRO A 110 -9.07 -26.22 3.04
N ASN A 111 -8.61 -25.88 1.84
CA ASN A 111 -7.55 -26.60 1.13
C ASN A 111 -6.12 -26.13 1.47
N GLY A 112 -5.98 -25.29 2.50
CA GLY A 112 -4.68 -24.84 2.99
C GLY A 112 -4.05 -23.67 2.24
N THR A 113 -4.75 -23.02 1.30
CA THR A 113 -4.23 -21.84 0.60
C THR A 113 -4.25 -20.62 1.51
N ASN A 114 -3.07 -20.05 1.74
CA ASN A 114 -2.95 -18.82 2.52
C ASN A 114 -3.26 -17.60 1.66
N ILE A 115 -4.20 -16.76 2.12
CA ILE A 115 -4.56 -15.49 1.51
C ILE A 115 -4.25 -14.38 2.52
N THR A 116 -3.12 -13.68 2.31
CA THR A 116 -2.68 -12.59 3.19
C THR A 116 -2.55 -11.32 2.37
N PRO A 117 -3.47 -10.36 2.54
CA PRO A 117 -3.40 -9.09 1.82
C PRO A 117 -2.14 -8.31 2.18
N ALA A 118 -1.45 -7.83 1.15
CA ALA A 118 -0.34 -6.89 1.30
C ALA A 118 -0.87 -5.44 1.36
N PRO A 119 -0.11 -4.51 1.95
CA PRO A 119 -0.47 -3.09 1.94
C PRO A 119 -0.52 -2.56 0.50
N PRO A 120 -1.47 -1.63 0.21
CA PRO A 120 -1.60 -1.06 -1.12
C PRO A 120 -0.35 -0.24 -1.47
N ARG A 121 0.34 -0.65 -2.52
CA ARG A 121 1.52 0.03 -3.04
C ARG A 121 1.11 0.94 -4.19
N THR A 122 0.30 1.96 -3.87
CA THR A 122 -0.32 2.86 -4.85
C THR A 122 0.15 4.30 -4.66
N GLY A 123 -0.12 5.16 -5.65
CA GLY A 123 0.33 6.54 -5.65
C GLY A 123 -0.20 7.39 -4.49
N MET A 124 -1.43 7.14 -4.03
CA MET A 124 -2.03 7.95 -2.96
C MET A 124 -1.29 7.82 -1.62
N PRO A 125 -1.12 6.63 -1.01
CA PRO A 125 -0.33 6.51 0.21
C PRO A 125 1.15 6.87 -0.03
N SER A 126 1.72 6.54 -1.20
CA SER A 126 3.10 6.90 -1.53
C SER A 126 3.32 8.41 -1.54
N GLY A 127 2.38 9.17 -2.14
CA GLY A 127 2.47 10.63 -2.18
C GLY A 127 2.29 11.27 -0.81
N SER A 128 1.36 10.76 0.02
CA SER A 128 1.16 11.25 1.38
C SER A 128 2.39 11.02 2.25
N ILE A 129 2.95 9.81 2.24
CA ILE A 129 4.17 9.48 2.96
C ILE A 129 5.34 10.33 2.46
N GLY A 130 5.51 10.43 1.13
CA GLY A 130 6.59 11.21 0.52
C GLY A 130 6.56 12.68 0.91
N LYS A 131 5.37 13.28 1.02
CA LYS A 131 5.20 14.66 1.47
C LYS A 131 5.71 14.84 2.91
N GLU A 132 5.25 14.01 3.84
CA GLU A 132 5.63 14.15 5.25
C GLU A 132 7.12 13.84 5.48
N VAL A 133 7.69 12.89 4.75
CA VAL A 133 9.15 12.65 4.74
C VAL A 133 9.91 13.88 4.21
N ALA A 134 9.44 14.50 3.12
CA ALA A 134 10.09 15.70 2.59
C ALA A 134 10.04 16.87 3.58
N MET A 135 8.90 17.07 4.25
CA MET A 135 8.77 18.08 5.31
C MET A 135 9.71 17.80 6.49
N SER A 136 9.81 16.55 6.92
CA SER A 136 10.76 16.13 7.97
C SER A 136 12.21 16.44 7.58
N ILE A 137 12.59 16.17 6.34
CA ILE A 137 13.94 16.49 5.84
C ILE A 137 14.20 17.99 5.84
N VAL A 138 13.23 18.80 5.40
CA VAL A 138 13.32 20.27 5.43
C VAL A 138 13.51 20.78 6.85
N ASP A 139 12.75 20.26 7.81
CA ASP A 139 12.88 20.67 9.20
C ASP A 139 14.21 20.23 9.82
N LEU A 140 14.70 19.04 9.51
CA LEU A 140 16.03 18.60 9.94
C LEU A 140 17.16 19.50 9.40
N ILE A 141 17.02 19.99 8.17
CA ILE A 141 18.01 20.93 7.57
C ILE A 141 17.94 22.29 8.25
N ASN A 142 16.74 22.81 8.51
CA ASN A 142 16.56 24.16 9.02
C ASN A 142 16.69 24.29 10.54
N GLN A 143 16.28 23.27 11.29
CA GLN A 143 16.19 23.29 12.76
C GLN A 143 17.23 22.39 13.43
N GLY A 144 17.91 21.52 12.65
CA GLY A 144 18.93 20.60 13.15
C GLY A 144 18.39 19.18 13.45
N PRO A 145 19.27 18.29 13.92
CA PRO A 145 19.00 16.85 14.02
C PRO A 145 17.92 16.44 15.04
N GLU A 146 17.53 17.36 15.93
CA GLU A 146 16.49 17.13 16.94
C GLU A 146 15.12 17.71 16.52
N ALA A 147 14.97 18.15 15.26
CA ALA A 147 13.70 18.62 14.74
C ALA A 147 12.63 17.54 14.86
N LYS A 148 11.40 17.96 15.20
CA LYS A 148 10.27 17.06 15.26
C LYS A 148 9.90 16.58 13.86
N LEU A 149 9.84 15.25 13.67
CA LEU A 149 9.47 14.65 12.40
C LEU A 149 7.96 14.72 12.15
N HIS A 150 7.60 14.89 10.90
CA HIS A 150 6.22 14.77 10.42
C HIS A 150 5.79 13.32 10.32
N GLU A 151 4.50 13.06 10.53
CA GLU A 151 3.96 11.70 10.59
C GLU A 151 2.93 11.43 9.49
N ALA A 152 3.01 10.25 8.87
CA ALA A 152 2.05 9.75 7.90
C ALA A 152 1.68 8.29 8.20
N SER A 153 0.95 8.06 9.29
CA SER A 153 0.56 6.71 9.68
C SER A 153 -0.50 6.12 8.76
N MET A 154 -0.28 4.91 8.25
CA MET A 154 -1.28 4.16 7.47
C MET A 154 -2.51 3.76 8.31
N ALA A 155 -2.46 3.91 9.64
CA ALA A 155 -3.61 3.73 10.53
C ALA A 155 -4.60 4.91 10.50
N VAL A 156 -4.21 6.04 9.89
CA VAL A 156 -5.08 7.21 9.69
C VAL A 156 -5.17 7.64 8.22
N LEU A 157 -4.42 6.99 7.34
CA LEU A 157 -4.51 7.20 5.90
C LEU A 157 -5.53 6.27 5.24
N GLY A 158 -6.15 6.77 4.18
CA GLY A 158 -6.98 5.95 3.27
C GLY A 158 -6.26 5.62 1.98
N ALA A 159 -6.75 4.62 1.28
CA ALA A 159 -6.34 4.30 -0.08
C ALA A 159 -7.56 4.13 -0.98
N ALA A 160 -7.46 4.62 -2.21
CA ALA A 160 -8.43 4.37 -3.26
C ALA A 160 -7.75 3.68 -4.44
N CYS A 161 -8.30 2.56 -4.85
CA CYS A 161 -7.84 1.80 -6.02
C CYS A 161 -8.95 1.81 -7.06
N VAL A 162 -8.63 2.20 -8.29
CA VAL A 162 -9.60 2.24 -9.39
C VAL A 162 -9.00 1.55 -10.61
N ALA A 163 -9.64 0.47 -11.04
CA ALA A 163 -9.33 -0.22 -12.28
C ALA A 163 -10.48 0.00 -13.28
N SER A 164 -10.22 0.70 -14.39
CA SER A 164 -11.26 1.04 -15.36
C SER A 164 -11.07 0.33 -16.69
N THR A 165 -12.19 0.02 -17.31
CA THR A 165 -12.30 -0.48 -18.68
C THR A 165 -13.24 0.40 -19.49
N GLY A 166 -13.09 0.39 -20.81
CA GLY A 166 -13.91 1.19 -21.71
C GLY A 166 -13.49 2.66 -21.79
N THR A 167 -14.11 3.37 -22.71
CA THR A 167 -13.79 4.74 -23.06
C THR A 167 -15.03 5.62 -23.12
N GLY A 168 -14.83 6.93 -23.04
CA GLY A 168 -15.88 7.92 -23.17
C GLY A 168 -16.69 8.13 -21.87
N PHE A 169 -17.54 9.14 -21.90
CA PHE A 169 -18.21 9.64 -20.70
C PHE A 169 -19.34 8.74 -20.20
N LYS A 170 -20.04 8.05 -21.09
CA LYS A 170 -21.24 7.25 -20.76
C LYS A 170 -21.03 5.74 -20.80
N LYS A 171 -19.98 5.24 -21.45
CA LYS A 171 -19.77 3.81 -21.71
C LYS A 171 -18.61 3.21 -20.91
N GLY A 172 -17.96 4.00 -20.06
CA GLY A 172 -16.89 3.51 -19.21
C GLY A 172 -17.43 2.74 -18.00
N SER A 173 -16.65 1.79 -17.51
CA SER A 173 -16.88 1.09 -16.24
C SER A 173 -15.58 1.03 -15.46
N ALA A 174 -15.69 1.03 -14.15
CA ALA A 174 -14.52 0.81 -13.28
C ALA A 174 -14.93 0.04 -12.02
N ALA A 175 -14.02 -0.83 -11.58
CA ALA A 175 -14.03 -1.32 -10.21
C ALA A 175 -13.28 -0.30 -9.35
N ALA A 176 -13.96 0.29 -8.39
CA ALA A 176 -13.41 1.22 -7.42
C ALA A 176 -13.48 0.59 -6.03
N MET A 177 -12.36 0.58 -5.32
CA MET A 177 -12.27 0.15 -3.93
C MET A 177 -11.65 1.28 -3.11
N VAL A 178 -12.32 1.65 -2.04
CA VAL A 178 -11.81 2.57 -1.02
C VAL A 178 -11.61 1.82 0.28
N MET A 179 -10.50 2.05 0.93
CA MET A 179 -10.10 1.41 2.17
C MET A 179 -9.68 2.48 3.17
N PHE A 180 -10.34 2.53 4.33
CA PHE A 180 -10.01 3.48 5.41
C PHE A 180 -10.25 2.87 6.78
N PRO A 181 -9.27 2.89 7.68
CA PRO A 181 -7.87 3.17 7.42
C PRO A 181 -7.21 2.05 6.60
N ILE A 182 -6.02 2.29 6.02
CA ILE A 182 -5.27 1.25 5.28
C ILE A 182 -4.87 0.12 6.22
N VAL A 183 -4.25 0.45 7.34
CA VAL A 183 -3.94 -0.50 8.41
C VAL A 183 -5.13 -0.57 9.35
N PRO A 184 -5.70 -1.77 9.59
CA PRO A 184 -6.85 -1.92 10.46
C PRO A 184 -6.58 -1.44 11.87
N ASN A 185 -7.53 -0.69 12.42
CA ASN A 185 -7.57 -0.33 13.84
C ASN A 185 -8.72 -1.08 14.49
N TYR A 186 -8.41 -2.24 15.07
CA TYR A 186 -9.41 -3.13 15.68
C TYR A 186 -9.98 -2.55 16.97
N ASP A 187 -9.24 -1.68 17.66
CA ASP A 187 -9.72 -1.02 18.88
C ASP A 187 -10.80 0.01 18.55
N LYS A 188 -10.63 0.72 17.42
CA LYS A 188 -11.58 1.76 16.98
C LYS A 188 -12.77 1.19 16.20
N TYR A 189 -12.57 0.11 15.45
CA TYR A 189 -13.57 -0.49 14.55
C TYR A 189 -13.63 -2.01 14.71
N PRO A 190 -13.96 -2.53 15.94
CA PRO A 190 -13.92 -3.97 16.21
C PRO A 190 -14.87 -4.79 15.33
N ASP A 191 -16.07 -4.26 15.08
CA ASP A 191 -17.13 -4.98 14.37
C ASP A 191 -16.98 -4.95 12.83
N ASN A 192 -15.99 -4.20 12.30
CA ASN A 192 -15.81 -4.00 10.87
C ASN A 192 -14.38 -4.34 10.41
N ALA A 193 -13.81 -5.39 10.96
CA ALA A 193 -12.46 -5.85 10.65
C ALA A 193 -11.41 -4.72 10.74
N GLY A 194 -11.55 -3.83 11.73
CA GLY A 194 -10.63 -2.71 11.96
C GLY A 194 -10.78 -1.54 10.97
N ARG A 195 -11.86 -1.49 10.18
CA ARG A 195 -12.07 -0.47 9.15
C ARG A 195 -13.35 0.34 9.37
N HIS A 196 -13.35 1.59 8.89
CA HIS A 196 -14.51 2.45 8.99
C HIS A 196 -15.67 1.95 8.10
N PRO A 197 -16.88 1.71 8.65
CA PRO A 197 -17.96 1.01 7.93
C PRO A 197 -18.49 1.76 6.70
N LYS A 198 -18.44 3.09 6.71
CA LYS A 198 -18.94 3.93 5.59
C LYS A 198 -17.86 4.36 4.62
N LEU A 199 -16.58 4.37 5.03
CA LEU A 199 -15.46 4.84 4.21
C LEU A 199 -14.65 3.68 3.60
N SER A 200 -15.06 2.44 3.85
CA SER A 200 -14.46 1.25 3.23
C SER A 200 -15.53 0.56 2.41
N PHE A 201 -15.38 0.60 1.10
CA PHE A 201 -16.36 0.03 0.18
C PHE A 201 -15.74 -0.35 -1.17
N GLY A 202 -16.40 -1.27 -1.88
CA GLY A 202 -16.11 -1.60 -3.28
C GLY A 202 -17.34 -1.38 -4.14
N ARG A 203 -17.17 -0.78 -5.32
CA ARG A 203 -18.24 -0.57 -6.31
C ARG A 203 -17.71 -0.75 -7.73
N ILE A 204 -18.59 -1.26 -8.60
CA ILE A 204 -18.33 -1.35 -10.04
C ILE A 204 -19.34 -0.43 -10.75
N GLY A 205 -18.88 0.35 -11.73
CA GLY A 205 -19.77 1.19 -12.54
C GLY A 205 -19.15 2.53 -12.96
N LEU A 206 -20.02 3.42 -13.45
CA LEU A 206 -19.63 4.74 -13.98
C LEU A 206 -18.98 5.66 -12.94
N PHE A 207 -19.39 5.59 -11.68
CA PHE A 207 -18.82 6.41 -10.61
C PHE A 207 -17.29 6.24 -10.50
N GLY A 208 -16.81 4.99 -10.47
CA GLY A 208 -15.37 4.71 -10.44
C GLY A 208 -14.67 5.20 -11.71
N HIS A 209 -15.31 5.06 -12.87
CA HIS A 209 -14.78 5.55 -14.14
C HIS A 209 -14.60 7.08 -14.16
N TRP A 210 -15.61 7.83 -13.74
CA TRP A 210 -15.52 9.29 -13.63
C TRP A 210 -14.50 9.75 -12.59
N THR A 211 -14.46 9.07 -11.44
CA THR A 211 -13.45 9.36 -10.41
C THR A 211 -12.04 9.22 -10.98
N LYS A 212 -11.76 8.13 -11.73
CA LYS A 212 -10.46 7.93 -12.37
C LYS A 212 -10.17 9.00 -13.41
N PHE A 213 -11.15 9.37 -14.22
CA PHE A 213 -11.00 10.44 -15.21
C PHE A 213 -10.64 11.77 -14.55
N LEU A 214 -11.35 12.16 -13.49
CA LEU A 214 -11.10 13.39 -12.74
C LEU A 214 -9.70 13.39 -12.09
N LEU A 215 -9.30 12.28 -11.49
CA LEU A 215 -7.95 12.12 -10.94
C LEU A 215 -6.89 12.27 -12.02
N HIS A 216 -7.08 11.66 -13.18
CA HIS A 216 -6.14 11.75 -14.31
C HIS A 216 -6.00 13.21 -14.79
N VAL A 217 -7.11 13.89 -15.01
CA VAL A 217 -7.12 15.32 -15.40
C VAL A 217 -6.47 16.18 -14.34
N GLY A 218 -6.79 15.97 -13.06
CA GLY A 218 -6.20 16.68 -11.93
C GLY A 218 -4.69 16.50 -11.83
N PHE A 219 -4.20 15.27 -11.96
CA PHE A 219 -2.75 15.00 -11.97
C PHE A 219 -2.03 15.68 -13.14
N ILE A 220 -2.60 15.63 -14.35
CA ILE A 220 -2.02 16.31 -15.50
C ILE A 220 -2.02 17.84 -15.29
N TYR A 221 -3.11 18.38 -14.75
CA TYR A 221 -3.23 19.80 -14.45
C TYR A 221 -2.15 20.26 -13.48
N LYS A 222 -1.96 19.50 -12.40
CA LYS A 222 -0.95 19.73 -11.38
C LYS A 222 0.47 19.60 -11.93
N ALA A 223 0.75 18.54 -12.69
CA ALA A 223 2.06 18.30 -13.30
C ALA A 223 2.46 19.38 -14.32
N LYS A 224 1.49 20.04 -14.94
CA LYS A 224 1.70 21.16 -15.88
C LYS A 224 1.76 22.53 -15.20
N TRP A 225 1.77 22.58 -13.87
CA TRP A 225 1.80 23.84 -13.09
C TRP A 225 0.75 24.85 -13.53
N LYS A 226 -0.47 24.37 -13.83
CA LYS A 226 -1.57 25.23 -14.25
C LYS A 226 -1.99 26.17 -13.11
N PRO A 227 -2.65 27.34 -13.38
CA PRO A 227 -3.08 28.24 -12.34
C PRO A 227 -3.87 27.53 -11.23
N PHE A 228 -3.59 27.84 -9.96
CA PHE A 228 -4.22 27.21 -8.80
C PHE A 228 -3.98 25.70 -8.64
N TRP A 229 -2.90 25.15 -9.22
CA TRP A 229 -2.55 23.74 -9.14
C TRP A 229 -2.43 23.18 -7.71
N TRP A 230 -2.16 24.05 -6.73
CA TRP A 230 -2.02 23.69 -5.32
C TRP A 230 -3.37 23.44 -4.62
N ILE A 231 -4.51 23.76 -5.24
CA ILE A 231 -5.84 23.53 -4.68
C ILE A 231 -6.37 22.12 -4.99
N ILE A 232 -5.79 21.44 -5.98
CA ILE A 232 -6.24 20.12 -6.47
C ILE A 232 -5.50 18.98 -5.77
#